data_689eb1e86fa5542577f5aa4cc142097e
#
_entry.id   689eb1e86fa5542577f5aa4cc142097e
#
_cell.length_a   1.000
_cell.length_b   1.000
_cell.length_c   1.000
_cell.angle_alpha   90.00
_cell.angle_beta   90.00
_cell.angle_gamma   90.00
#
_symmetry.space_group_name_H-M   'P 1'
#
loop_
_entity.id
_entity.type
_entity.pdbx_description
1 polymer ?
#
loop_
_entity_poly.entity_id
_entity_poly.type
_entity_poly.pdbx_seq_one_letter_code
_entity_poly.pdbx_strand_id
1 'polypeptide(L)'
;VSCRAVVLGGAAILAAWAGAAAPAPLAAQEAAPGKAVYDRWCAGCHGVDGAGAGPGAAAMLPRPRDFKRAQYQIRTTATGELPTDEDILHVIDVGMPGTAMPGWEDLLTAQERQALVDYLKSFSRFFEGAPEPATLEFTRAPRAREEHIAEGAELYQQIECWQCHGQAGRGNGNSAPTLEDDLDFPIYAVDLTRSWLFNGGGTPQDIYRRLRTGLDGTPMPTFSDLIDSGIITDDQLWSLVHYVRSLSPERAPEVREVITASLQTEGELPTAPDDERWDEVEAFYIPMAGQIIQKPRWFSPRVTSLWVRALHDAEEVALLVSWTDPSRSPDPRWAEFAQQVVATMEPKDEGSTWAPGAPDRLVVQFPQTLSTGLERPYFLQGDARRPAYLWNWTAEGDRAVEMVAQGFETGQEQPQANQQMGTGSSWNEGEWRVLFRRALSTPDSTGDLQLPRSTTVPIAFQAWDGDNGEAGKQAAVSTWYFLALEEATPVTIYIAPIAAFLLTALLGMVVVSRAQQREREAAAAPKS
;
A
#
# COMPACT_ATOMS: atom_id res chain seq x y z
N VAL A 1 32.99 59.12 36.68
CA VAL A 1 33.96 60.19 36.91
C VAL A 1 34.51 60.61 35.55
N SER A 2 34.02 61.77 35.12
CA SER A 2 34.56 62.95 34.41
C SER A 2 35.66 62.79 33.37
N CYS A 3 35.29 63.12 32.16
CA CYS A 3 35.74 64.35 31.41
C CYS A 3 37.25 64.50 31.10
N ARG A 4 37.62 64.56 29.83
CA ARG A 4 37.92 65.83 29.13
C ARG A 4 38.33 65.59 27.69
N ALA A 5 37.78 66.42 26.83
CA ALA A 5 38.14 66.61 25.44
C ALA A 5 39.51 67.34 25.29
N VAL A 6 40.24 67.04 24.22
CA VAL A 6 41.20 67.96 23.60
C VAL A 6 41.04 67.93 22.08
N VAL A 7 40.74 69.11 21.51
CA VAL A 7 40.75 69.45 20.09
C VAL A 7 42.15 69.97 19.74
N LEU A 8 42.63 69.65 18.55
CA LEU A 8 43.57 70.40 17.69
C LEU A 8 44.06 69.41 16.60
N GLY A 9 44.01 69.59 15.34
CA GLY A 9 44.14 70.72 14.46
C GLY A 9 44.72 70.18 13.16
N GLY A 10 44.11 70.46 12.06
CA GLY A 10 44.28 70.32 10.66
C GLY A 10 45.60 69.86 10.03
N ALA A 11 45.46 69.00 9.01
CA ALA A 11 46.24 69.09 7.77
C ALA A 11 45.52 68.39 6.65
N ALA A 12 45.09 69.10 5.63
CA ALA A 12 44.47 68.53 4.41
C ALA A 12 45.57 67.87 3.57
N ILE A 13 45.44 66.61 3.29
CA ILE A 13 46.16 65.87 2.25
C ILE A 13 45.12 65.39 1.23
N LEU A 14 45.09 66.03 0.08
CA LEU A 14 44.42 65.58 -1.14
C LEU A 14 45.18 64.37 -1.66
N ALA A 15 44.64 63.18 -1.40
CA ALA A 15 45.04 61.95 -2.06
C ALA A 15 44.05 61.65 -3.19
N ALA A 16 44.52 61.72 -4.41
CA ALA A 16 43.80 61.30 -5.62
C ALA A 16 43.45 59.80 -5.53
N TRP A 17 42.18 59.47 -5.37
CA TRP A 17 41.69 58.10 -5.49
C TRP A 17 41.55 57.77 -6.97
N ALA A 18 42.50 56.96 -7.50
CA ALA A 18 42.34 56.24 -8.74
C ALA A 18 41.20 55.22 -8.50
N GLY A 19 40.05 55.41 -9.14
CA GLY A 19 38.92 54.51 -9.09
C GLY A 19 39.30 53.16 -9.68
N ALA A 20 39.65 52.17 -8.81
CA ALA A 20 39.58 50.77 -9.18
C ALA A 20 38.10 50.42 -9.30
N ALA A 21 37.61 50.26 -10.53
CA ALA A 21 36.29 49.69 -10.79
C ALA A 21 36.27 48.29 -10.15
N ALA A 22 35.51 48.12 -9.06
CA ALA A 22 35.22 46.82 -8.53
C ALA A 22 34.59 45.98 -9.66
N PRO A 23 35.04 44.73 -9.86
CA PRO A 23 34.37 43.86 -10.82
C PRO A 23 32.89 43.78 -10.41
N ALA A 24 32.00 44.06 -11.35
CA ALA A 24 30.57 43.84 -11.16
C ALA A 24 30.38 42.41 -10.68
N PRO A 25 29.52 42.15 -9.66
CA PRO A 25 29.20 40.79 -9.29
C PRO A 25 28.70 40.10 -10.56
N LEU A 26 29.32 38.97 -10.91
CA LEU A 26 28.78 38.08 -11.92
C LEU A 26 27.32 37.88 -11.55
N ALA A 27 26.41 38.41 -12.34
CA ALA A 27 25.00 38.13 -12.21
C ALA A 27 24.90 36.60 -12.20
N ALA A 28 24.52 36.04 -11.05
CA ALA A 28 24.14 34.62 -11.00
C ALA A 28 23.06 34.48 -12.06
N GLN A 29 23.39 33.76 -13.11
CA GLN A 29 22.43 33.45 -14.18
C GLN A 29 21.28 32.75 -13.47
N GLU A 30 20.12 33.41 -13.34
CA GLU A 30 18.96 32.78 -12.69
C GLU A 30 18.72 31.44 -13.38
N ALA A 31 18.83 30.38 -12.60
CA ALA A 31 18.56 29.05 -13.10
C ALA A 31 17.16 29.04 -13.71
N ALA A 32 17.03 28.46 -14.91
CA ALA A 32 15.72 28.32 -15.53
C ALA A 32 14.69 27.78 -14.49
N PRO A 33 13.48 28.31 -14.41
CA PRO A 33 12.53 27.96 -13.35
C PRO A 33 12.39 26.43 -13.15
N GLY A 34 12.33 25.66 -14.23
CA GLY A 34 12.26 24.19 -14.18
C GLY A 34 13.48 23.53 -13.54
N LYS A 35 14.70 24.08 -13.80
CA LYS A 35 15.92 23.58 -13.18
C LYS A 35 15.92 23.76 -11.65
N ALA A 36 15.46 24.90 -11.16
CA ALA A 36 15.41 25.16 -9.72
C ALA A 36 14.44 24.21 -9.00
N VAL A 37 13.28 23.90 -9.61
CA VAL A 37 12.32 22.90 -9.11
C VAL A 37 12.94 21.51 -9.13
N TYR A 38 13.57 21.12 -10.23
CA TYR A 38 14.22 19.82 -10.38
C TYR A 38 15.32 19.59 -9.34
N ASP A 39 16.24 20.55 -9.19
CA ASP A 39 17.35 20.43 -8.24
C ASP A 39 16.84 20.26 -6.81
N ARG A 40 15.73 20.90 -6.47
CA ARG A 40 15.16 20.84 -5.13
C ARG A 40 14.42 19.55 -4.84
N TRP A 41 13.63 19.03 -5.78
CA TRP A 41 12.66 17.98 -5.52
C TRP A 41 12.93 16.65 -6.24
N CYS A 42 13.63 16.69 -7.37
CA CYS A 42 13.76 15.53 -8.26
C CYS A 42 15.18 14.95 -8.27
N ALA A 43 16.22 15.82 -8.21
CA ALA A 43 17.61 15.41 -8.37
C ALA A 43 18.09 14.41 -7.31
N GLY A 44 17.47 14.40 -6.11
CA GLY A 44 17.77 13.43 -5.06
C GLY A 44 17.58 11.96 -5.47
N CYS A 45 16.62 11.70 -6.35
CA CYS A 45 16.34 10.36 -6.90
C CYS A 45 16.85 10.23 -8.35
N HIS A 46 16.55 11.24 -9.22
CA HIS A 46 16.83 11.17 -10.64
C HIS A 46 18.25 11.60 -11.04
N GLY A 47 19.06 12.11 -10.07
CA GLY A 47 20.41 12.62 -10.34
C GLY A 47 20.39 14.06 -10.88
N VAL A 48 21.45 14.83 -10.65
CA VAL A 48 21.58 16.21 -11.14
C VAL A 48 21.65 16.29 -12.67
N ASP A 49 22.00 15.20 -13.31
CA ASP A 49 22.16 15.06 -14.75
C ASP A 49 21.03 14.25 -15.40
N GLY A 50 19.99 13.90 -14.65
CA GLY A 50 18.82 13.19 -15.13
C GLY A 50 19.03 11.71 -15.47
N ALA A 51 20.14 11.10 -15.04
CA ALA A 51 20.52 9.72 -15.38
C ALA A 51 19.83 8.64 -14.50
N GLY A 52 18.89 9.00 -13.61
CA GLY A 52 18.25 8.05 -12.71
C GLY A 52 19.15 7.55 -11.57
N ALA A 53 20.32 8.15 -11.38
CA ALA A 53 21.37 7.72 -10.45
C ALA A 53 21.60 8.74 -9.31
N GLY A 54 20.55 9.34 -8.79
CA GLY A 54 20.64 10.24 -7.63
C GLY A 54 21.00 9.46 -6.34
N PRO A 55 21.37 10.18 -5.27
CA PRO A 55 21.77 9.53 -4.00
C PRO A 55 20.75 8.56 -3.43
N GLY A 56 19.45 8.80 -3.69
CA GLY A 56 18.36 7.92 -3.23
C GLY A 56 18.10 6.72 -4.16
N ALA A 57 18.61 6.73 -5.38
CA ALA A 57 18.27 5.73 -6.39
C ALA A 57 18.66 4.31 -5.96
N ALA A 58 19.77 4.17 -5.27
CA ALA A 58 20.25 2.85 -4.82
C ALA A 58 19.32 2.17 -3.81
N ALA A 59 18.44 2.93 -3.14
CA ALA A 59 17.44 2.39 -2.21
C ALA A 59 16.08 2.11 -2.88
N MET A 60 15.97 2.21 -4.21
CA MET A 60 14.69 2.13 -4.92
C MET A 60 14.70 1.01 -5.96
N LEU A 61 13.59 0.27 -6.02
CA LEU A 61 13.28 -0.63 -7.12
C LEU A 61 11.76 -0.55 -7.38
N PRO A 62 11.32 -0.27 -8.60
CA PRO A 62 12.14 0.04 -9.80
C PRO A 62 12.99 1.28 -9.64
N ARG A 63 14.08 1.33 -10.37
CA ARG A 63 15.01 2.47 -10.39
C ARG A 63 14.33 3.74 -10.89
N PRO A 64 14.74 4.93 -10.39
CA PRO A 64 14.27 6.19 -10.95
C PRO A 64 14.58 6.29 -12.44
N ARG A 65 13.67 6.89 -13.21
CA ARG A 65 13.79 7.05 -14.65
C ARG A 65 15.08 7.77 -15.05
N ASP A 66 15.80 7.21 -16.04
CA ASP A 66 16.85 7.88 -16.80
C ASP A 66 16.23 8.73 -17.91
N PHE A 67 16.20 10.04 -17.74
CA PHE A 67 15.61 10.98 -18.70
C PHE A 67 16.45 11.15 -19.98
N LYS A 68 17.75 10.81 -19.93
CA LYS A 68 18.64 10.90 -21.11
C LYS A 68 18.23 9.92 -22.22
N ARG A 69 17.62 8.81 -21.84
CA ARG A 69 17.13 7.78 -22.78
C ARG A 69 15.82 8.18 -23.47
N ALA A 70 15.12 9.18 -22.96
CA ALA A 70 13.79 9.60 -23.42
C ALA A 70 12.76 8.45 -23.52
N GLN A 71 12.93 7.43 -22.72
CA GLN A 71 12.11 6.24 -22.70
C GLN A 71 11.13 6.33 -21.53
N TYR A 72 9.84 6.47 -21.82
CA TYR A 72 8.79 6.71 -20.81
C TYR A 72 7.77 5.58 -20.82
N GLN A 73 7.41 5.09 -19.65
CA GLN A 73 6.44 3.99 -19.50
C GLN A 73 4.99 4.45 -19.63
N ILE A 74 4.68 5.62 -19.07
CA ILE A 74 3.32 6.17 -19.04
C ILE A 74 3.21 7.20 -20.14
N ARG A 75 2.49 6.86 -21.20
CA ARG A 75 2.32 7.71 -22.38
C ARG A 75 1.03 7.38 -23.14
N THR A 76 0.69 8.24 -24.08
CA THR A 76 -0.42 8.09 -25.02
C THR A 76 0.05 7.85 -26.45
N THR A 77 1.35 7.84 -26.67
CA THR A 77 1.99 7.59 -27.97
C THR A 77 2.28 6.09 -28.18
N ALA A 78 2.60 5.68 -29.39
CA ALA A 78 2.95 4.28 -29.69
C ALA A 78 4.23 3.85 -28.98
N THR A 79 4.45 2.53 -28.88
CA THR A 79 5.68 1.98 -28.30
C THR A 79 6.91 2.46 -29.07
N GLY A 80 7.95 2.87 -28.33
CA GLY A 80 9.17 3.43 -28.90
C GLY A 80 9.12 4.90 -29.29
N GLU A 81 7.93 5.56 -29.25
CA GLU A 81 7.77 6.97 -29.55
C GLU A 81 7.97 7.84 -28.28
N LEU A 82 8.31 9.11 -28.50
CA LEU A 82 8.42 10.09 -27.42
C LEU A 82 7.05 10.32 -26.76
N PRO A 83 6.99 10.61 -25.44
CA PRO A 83 5.77 11.01 -24.78
C PRO A 83 5.34 12.44 -25.20
N THR A 84 4.06 12.76 -25.04
CA THR A 84 3.61 14.15 -25.11
C THR A 84 3.97 14.92 -23.84
N ASP A 85 3.85 16.24 -23.87
CA ASP A 85 4.04 17.08 -22.68
C ASP A 85 3.00 16.76 -21.61
N GLU A 86 1.76 16.44 -22.01
CA GLU A 86 0.70 16.00 -21.11
C GLU A 86 1.01 14.65 -20.44
N ASP A 87 1.66 13.72 -21.14
CA ASP A 87 2.07 12.44 -20.56
C ASP A 87 3.09 12.65 -19.43
N ILE A 88 4.09 13.50 -19.68
CA ILE A 88 5.12 13.83 -18.68
C ILE A 88 4.47 14.59 -17.50
N LEU A 89 3.63 15.57 -17.79
CA LEU A 89 2.92 16.36 -16.78
C LEU A 89 2.02 15.46 -15.91
N HIS A 90 1.30 14.54 -16.53
CA HIS A 90 0.45 13.59 -15.80
C HIS A 90 1.25 12.78 -14.76
N VAL A 91 2.43 12.27 -15.12
CA VAL A 91 3.29 11.54 -14.17
C VAL A 91 3.83 12.45 -13.06
N ILE A 92 4.13 13.72 -13.36
CA ILE A 92 4.51 14.71 -12.34
C ILE A 92 3.33 14.95 -11.40
N ASP A 93 2.12 15.13 -11.94
CA ASP A 93 0.93 15.46 -11.16
C ASP A 93 0.54 14.34 -10.19
N VAL A 94 0.39 13.12 -10.69
CA VAL A 94 -0.16 11.99 -9.91
C VAL A 94 0.91 11.07 -9.32
N GLY A 95 2.17 11.18 -9.77
CA GLY A 95 3.24 10.24 -9.42
C GLY A 95 3.09 8.88 -10.09
N MET A 96 3.79 7.90 -9.53
CA MET A 96 3.76 6.50 -9.97
C MET A 96 3.30 5.63 -8.80
N PRO A 97 2.00 5.35 -8.65
CA PRO A 97 1.49 4.49 -7.59
C PRO A 97 2.25 3.16 -7.52
N GLY A 98 2.46 2.64 -6.32
CA GLY A 98 3.26 1.42 -6.12
C GLY A 98 4.78 1.60 -6.16
N THR A 99 5.26 2.81 -6.44
CA THR A 99 6.69 3.17 -6.44
C THR A 99 7.01 4.31 -5.47
N ALA A 100 8.28 4.67 -5.34
CA ALA A 100 8.72 5.80 -4.52
C ALA A 100 8.50 7.19 -5.19
N MET A 101 7.98 7.27 -6.42
CA MET A 101 7.70 8.53 -7.11
C MET A 101 6.35 9.11 -6.66
N PRO A 102 6.34 10.18 -5.83
CA PRO A 102 5.09 10.81 -5.38
C PRO A 102 4.48 11.71 -6.44
N GLY A 103 3.18 12.04 -6.31
CA GLY A 103 2.54 13.12 -7.05
C GLY A 103 2.92 14.49 -6.50
N TRP A 104 2.98 15.49 -7.38
CA TRP A 104 3.43 16.84 -7.05
C TRP A 104 2.36 17.92 -7.28
N GLU A 105 1.15 17.54 -7.69
CA GLU A 105 0.07 18.49 -7.99
C GLU A 105 -0.25 19.42 -6.81
N ASP A 106 -0.28 18.86 -5.59
CA ASP A 106 -0.61 19.60 -4.37
C ASP A 106 0.56 20.48 -3.84
N LEU A 107 1.80 20.25 -4.31
CA LEU A 107 3.01 20.89 -3.79
C LEU A 107 3.60 21.93 -4.74
N LEU A 108 3.42 21.75 -6.04
CA LEU A 108 3.96 22.61 -7.09
C LEU A 108 2.84 23.35 -7.82
N THR A 109 3.07 24.59 -8.14
CA THR A 109 2.16 25.36 -9.00
C THR A 109 2.13 24.80 -10.42
N ALA A 110 1.05 25.03 -11.16
CA ALA A 110 0.94 24.61 -12.55
C ALA A 110 2.08 25.15 -13.43
N GLN A 111 2.53 26.39 -13.15
CA GLN A 111 3.65 26.99 -13.87
C GLN A 111 4.99 26.30 -13.58
N GLU A 112 5.25 25.92 -12.33
CA GLU A 112 6.44 25.16 -11.95
C GLU A 112 6.46 23.78 -12.59
N ARG A 113 5.32 23.08 -12.60
CA ARG A 113 5.18 21.77 -13.23
C ARG A 113 5.40 21.83 -14.73
N GLN A 114 4.84 22.82 -15.42
CA GLN A 114 5.08 23.01 -16.85
C GLN A 114 6.56 23.33 -17.15
N ALA A 115 7.17 24.21 -16.37
CA ALA A 115 8.60 24.50 -16.50
C ALA A 115 9.48 23.28 -16.23
N LEU A 116 9.01 22.37 -15.36
CA LEU A 116 9.68 21.10 -15.09
C LEU A 116 9.60 20.16 -16.30
N VAL A 117 8.47 20.07 -17.00
CA VAL A 117 8.33 19.30 -18.26
C VAL A 117 9.38 19.73 -19.27
N ASP A 118 9.50 21.05 -19.52
CA ASP A 118 10.49 21.60 -20.46
C ASP A 118 11.92 21.26 -20.03
N TYR A 119 12.21 21.32 -18.72
CA TYR A 119 13.53 20.99 -18.19
C TYR A 119 13.83 19.48 -18.31
N LEU A 120 12.87 18.58 -18.05
CA LEU A 120 13.05 17.14 -18.20
C LEU A 120 13.35 16.76 -19.65
N LYS A 121 12.68 17.37 -20.62
CA LYS A 121 12.95 17.15 -22.05
C LYS A 121 14.37 17.58 -22.43
N SER A 122 14.93 18.59 -21.77
CA SER A 122 16.29 19.09 -22.05
C SER A 122 17.42 18.10 -21.70
N PHE A 123 17.14 17.03 -20.93
CA PHE A 123 18.13 15.99 -20.64
C PHE A 123 18.42 15.08 -21.84
N SER A 124 17.53 15.04 -22.83
CA SER A 124 17.69 14.13 -23.97
C SER A 124 17.63 14.85 -25.31
N ARG A 125 18.64 14.59 -26.12
CA ARG A 125 18.72 15.07 -27.50
C ARG A 125 17.56 14.60 -28.41
N PHE A 126 16.86 13.55 -28.01
CA PHE A 126 15.74 13.02 -28.81
C PHE A 126 14.57 13.99 -28.89
N PHE A 127 14.44 14.93 -27.94
CA PHE A 127 13.44 15.98 -27.99
C PHE A 127 13.87 17.21 -28.82
N GLU A 128 15.17 17.33 -29.19
CA GLU A 128 15.68 18.48 -29.93
C GLU A 128 15.12 18.52 -31.35
N GLY A 129 14.24 19.47 -31.63
CA GLY A 129 13.63 19.61 -32.97
C GLY A 129 12.70 18.47 -33.37
N ALA A 130 12.36 17.57 -32.46
CA ALA A 130 11.37 16.53 -32.71
C ALA A 130 9.99 17.17 -32.96
N PRO A 131 9.21 16.66 -33.92
CA PRO A 131 7.82 17.04 -34.05
C PRO A 131 7.02 16.60 -32.84
N GLU A 132 5.88 17.23 -32.60
CA GLU A 132 4.96 16.74 -31.59
C GLU A 132 4.53 15.32 -31.90
N PRO A 133 4.66 14.38 -30.94
CA PRO A 133 4.38 12.96 -31.21
C PRO A 133 2.86 12.74 -31.41
N ALA A 134 2.53 11.83 -32.31
CA ALA A 134 1.15 11.46 -32.54
C ALA A 134 0.63 10.53 -31.44
N THR A 135 -0.49 10.89 -30.84
CA THR A 135 -1.17 10.04 -29.86
C THR A 135 -1.95 8.93 -30.54
N LEU A 136 -2.01 7.75 -29.90
CA LEU A 136 -2.92 6.68 -30.31
C LEU A 136 -4.38 7.11 -30.08
N GLU A 137 -5.27 6.61 -30.91
CA GLU A 137 -6.69 6.74 -30.65
C GLU A 137 -7.11 5.72 -29.60
N PHE A 138 -7.76 6.22 -28.53
CA PHE A 138 -8.27 5.40 -27.44
C PHE A 138 -9.79 5.45 -27.45
N THR A 139 -10.42 4.30 -27.60
CA THR A 139 -11.86 4.17 -27.46
C THR A 139 -12.29 4.35 -26.01
N ARG A 140 -13.54 4.69 -25.79
CA ARG A 140 -14.07 4.90 -24.45
C ARG A 140 -14.45 3.55 -23.83
N ALA A 141 -14.17 3.40 -22.53
CA ALA A 141 -14.52 2.21 -21.75
C ALA A 141 -16.02 1.87 -21.88
N PRO A 142 -16.38 0.70 -22.42
CA PRO A 142 -17.75 0.21 -22.37
C PRO A 142 -18.11 -0.15 -20.92
N ARG A 143 -19.42 -0.34 -20.68
CA ARG A 143 -19.86 -0.82 -19.36
C ARG A 143 -19.45 -2.28 -19.18
N ALA A 144 -18.81 -2.60 -18.05
CA ALA A 144 -18.49 -3.97 -17.69
C ALA A 144 -19.76 -4.82 -17.53
N ARG A 145 -19.71 -6.06 -18.02
CA ARG A 145 -20.73 -7.09 -17.86
C ARG A 145 -20.02 -8.43 -17.58
N GLU A 146 -20.74 -9.36 -16.98
CA GLU A 146 -20.19 -10.70 -16.67
C GLU A 146 -19.66 -11.41 -17.91
N GLU A 147 -20.36 -11.28 -19.05
CA GLU A 147 -19.92 -11.85 -20.33
C GLU A 147 -18.56 -11.32 -20.80
N HIS A 148 -18.28 -10.01 -20.61
CA HIS A 148 -16.99 -9.40 -20.95
C HIS A 148 -15.88 -9.89 -20.01
N ILE A 149 -16.19 -10.04 -18.72
CA ILE A 149 -15.21 -10.56 -17.75
C ILE A 149 -14.85 -12.01 -18.08
N ALA A 150 -15.83 -12.84 -18.44
CA ALA A 150 -15.60 -14.21 -18.84
C ALA A 150 -14.76 -14.33 -20.13
N GLU A 151 -15.10 -13.55 -21.18
CA GLU A 151 -14.30 -13.48 -22.42
C GLU A 151 -12.89 -12.96 -22.13
N GLY A 152 -12.74 -11.95 -21.26
CA GLY A 152 -11.45 -11.42 -20.85
C GLY A 152 -10.59 -12.45 -20.13
N ALA A 153 -11.20 -13.30 -19.29
CA ALA A 153 -10.50 -14.40 -18.63
C ALA A 153 -9.98 -15.45 -19.63
N GLU A 154 -10.78 -15.79 -20.65
CA GLU A 154 -10.34 -16.68 -21.73
C GLU A 154 -9.18 -16.05 -22.52
N LEU A 155 -9.28 -14.76 -22.82
CA LEU A 155 -8.24 -14.04 -23.56
C LEU A 155 -6.94 -13.94 -22.74
N TYR A 156 -7.02 -13.73 -21.43
CA TYR A 156 -5.88 -13.75 -20.51
C TYR A 156 -5.08 -15.05 -20.60
N GLN A 157 -5.78 -16.18 -20.76
CA GLN A 157 -5.15 -17.49 -20.98
C GLN A 157 -4.56 -17.62 -22.40
N GLN A 158 -5.32 -17.20 -23.41
CA GLN A 158 -4.94 -17.36 -24.83
C GLN A 158 -3.69 -16.57 -25.23
N ILE A 159 -3.56 -15.33 -24.72
CA ILE A 159 -2.39 -14.46 -24.98
C ILE A 159 -1.33 -14.55 -23.88
N GLU A 160 -1.46 -15.55 -23.01
CA GLU A 160 -0.46 -15.98 -22.04
C GLU A 160 -0.03 -14.94 -21.00
N CYS A 161 -0.92 -14.00 -20.61
CA CYS A 161 -0.66 -13.03 -19.55
C CYS A 161 -0.23 -13.68 -18.23
N TRP A 162 -0.78 -14.88 -17.97
CA TRP A 162 -0.50 -15.68 -16.79
C TRP A 162 0.96 -16.10 -16.66
N GLN A 163 1.73 -16.14 -17.75
CA GLN A 163 3.13 -16.53 -17.71
C GLN A 163 3.98 -15.61 -16.82
N CYS A 164 3.64 -14.31 -16.81
CA CYS A 164 4.27 -13.33 -15.91
C CYS A 164 3.40 -13.02 -14.70
N HIS A 165 2.09 -12.79 -14.94
CA HIS A 165 1.18 -12.31 -13.88
C HIS A 165 0.59 -13.42 -13.02
N GLY A 166 0.77 -14.72 -13.36
CA GLY A 166 0.19 -15.86 -12.65
C GLY A 166 -1.27 -16.11 -12.98
N GLN A 167 -1.80 -17.26 -12.61
CA GLN A 167 -3.18 -17.67 -12.94
C GLN A 167 -4.21 -16.77 -12.22
N ALA A 168 -3.95 -16.39 -10.99
CA ALA A 168 -4.78 -15.47 -10.21
C ALA A 168 -4.35 -13.99 -10.33
N GLY A 169 -3.40 -13.66 -11.21
CA GLY A 169 -2.95 -12.30 -11.43
C GLY A 169 -2.02 -11.73 -10.33
N ARG A 170 -1.44 -12.58 -9.47
CA ARG A 170 -0.63 -12.15 -8.31
C ARG A 170 0.86 -11.93 -8.60
N GLY A 171 1.25 -11.88 -9.88
CA GLY A 171 2.64 -11.64 -10.28
C GLY A 171 3.58 -12.84 -10.07
N ASN A 172 3.03 -14.03 -9.94
CA ASN A 172 3.74 -15.27 -9.64
C ASN A 172 3.80 -16.26 -10.81
N GLY A 173 3.73 -15.76 -12.04
CA GLY A 173 3.83 -16.60 -13.24
C GLY A 173 5.20 -17.27 -13.37
N ASN A 174 5.27 -18.33 -14.19
CA ASN A 174 6.49 -19.12 -14.36
C ASN A 174 7.68 -18.29 -14.86
N SER A 175 7.43 -17.24 -15.64
CA SER A 175 8.46 -16.32 -16.16
C SER A 175 8.77 -15.17 -15.21
N ALA A 176 7.95 -14.95 -14.17
CA ALA A 176 8.10 -13.80 -13.27
C ALA A 176 9.49 -13.72 -12.59
N PRO A 177 10.09 -14.83 -12.10
CA PRO A 177 11.41 -14.77 -11.46
C PRO A 177 12.58 -14.63 -12.43
N THR A 178 12.34 -14.33 -13.70
CA THR A 178 13.39 -14.10 -14.72
C THR A 178 13.24 -12.74 -15.41
N LEU A 179 12.35 -11.87 -14.90
CA LEU A 179 12.08 -10.59 -15.55
C LEU A 179 13.13 -9.54 -15.17
N GLU A 180 13.65 -8.88 -16.19
CA GLU A 180 14.60 -7.77 -16.07
C GLU A 180 14.12 -6.60 -16.94
N ASP A 181 14.48 -5.39 -16.55
CA ASP A 181 14.27 -4.19 -17.36
C ASP A 181 15.41 -4.00 -18.39
N ASP A 182 15.30 -3.00 -19.26
CA ASP A 182 16.33 -2.67 -20.28
C ASP A 182 17.68 -2.19 -19.70
N LEU A 183 17.80 -2.13 -18.38
CA LEU A 183 19.03 -1.79 -17.65
C LEU A 183 19.59 -3.00 -16.88
N ASP A 184 19.07 -4.21 -17.17
CA ASP A 184 19.43 -5.47 -16.52
C ASP A 184 19.12 -5.46 -14.99
N PHE A 185 18.14 -4.65 -14.55
CA PHE A 185 17.63 -4.75 -13.18
C PHE A 185 16.47 -5.73 -13.11
N PRO A 186 16.46 -6.63 -12.12
CA PRO A 186 15.33 -7.51 -11.91
C PRO A 186 14.08 -6.69 -11.55
N ILE A 187 12.94 -7.05 -12.15
CA ILE A 187 11.66 -6.39 -11.88
C ILE A 187 10.58 -7.42 -11.58
N TYR A 188 9.67 -7.07 -10.68
CA TYR A 188 8.52 -7.89 -10.37
C TYR A 188 7.40 -7.68 -11.40
N ALA A 189 6.76 -8.77 -11.85
CA ALA A 189 5.46 -8.65 -12.48
C ALA A 189 4.46 -8.06 -11.47
N VAL A 190 3.66 -7.07 -11.91
CA VAL A 190 2.72 -6.40 -11.02
C VAL A 190 1.62 -7.37 -10.56
N ASP A 191 1.24 -7.27 -9.28
CA ASP A 191 0.08 -7.94 -8.70
C ASP A 191 -1.19 -7.26 -9.20
N LEU A 192 -1.93 -7.93 -10.11
CA LEU A 192 -3.15 -7.40 -10.73
C LEU A 192 -4.34 -7.33 -9.76
N THR A 193 -4.22 -7.95 -8.58
CA THR A 193 -5.26 -7.86 -7.53
C THR A 193 -5.21 -6.54 -6.76
N ARG A 194 -4.23 -5.67 -7.07
CA ARG A 194 -3.95 -4.43 -6.35
C ARG A 194 -3.94 -3.22 -7.29
N SER A 195 -5.04 -3.00 -8.04
CA SER A 195 -5.13 -1.97 -9.08
C SER A 195 -4.80 -0.55 -8.61
N TRP A 196 -4.96 -0.26 -7.32
CA TRP A 196 -4.58 1.04 -6.74
C TRP A 196 -3.07 1.29 -6.69
N LEU A 197 -2.26 0.26 -6.97
CA LEU A 197 -0.80 0.34 -7.08
C LEU A 197 -0.31 0.27 -8.53
N PHE A 198 -1.19 0.31 -9.52
CA PHE A 198 -0.76 0.27 -10.92
C PHE A 198 -0.09 1.57 -11.33
N ASN A 199 1.09 1.45 -11.91
CA ASN A 199 1.78 2.57 -12.52
C ASN A 199 0.90 3.21 -13.60
N GLY A 200 0.63 4.50 -13.49
CA GLY A 200 -0.21 5.24 -14.42
C GLY A 200 -1.71 5.04 -14.24
N GLY A 201 -2.14 4.47 -13.11
CA GLY A 201 -3.55 4.37 -12.72
C GLY A 201 -4.19 3.02 -12.95
N GLY A 202 -5.22 2.71 -12.15
CA GLY A 202 -5.95 1.44 -12.13
C GLY A 202 -7.38 1.52 -12.64
N THR A 203 -7.79 2.61 -13.30
CA THR A 203 -9.11 2.67 -13.95
C THR A 203 -9.13 1.80 -15.21
N PRO A 204 -10.29 1.33 -15.66
CA PRO A 204 -10.37 0.60 -16.93
C PRO A 204 -9.70 1.34 -18.08
N GLN A 205 -9.83 2.67 -18.15
CA GLN A 205 -9.21 3.48 -19.19
C GLN A 205 -7.68 3.47 -19.09
N ASP A 206 -7.13 3.48 -17.88
CA ASP A 206 -5.67 3.43 -17.67
C ASP A 206 -5.10 2.06 -18.02
N ILE A 207 -5.79 0.98 -17.63
CA ILE A 207 -5.41 -0.40 -17.99
C ILE A 207 -5.43 -0.55 -19.52
N TYR A 208 -6.50 -0.09 -20.20
CA TYR A 208 -6.61 -0.11 -21.65
C TYR A 208 -5.43 0.61 -22.31
N ARG A 209 -5.07 1.82 -21.83
CA ARG A 209 -3.91 2.56 -22.36
C ARG A 209 -2.63 1.73 -22.21
N ARG A 210 -2.39 1.08 -21.03
CA ARG A 210 -1.19 0.25 -20.81
C ARG A 210 -1.13 -0.92 -21.79
N LEU A 211 -2.24 -1.57 -22.04
CA LEU A 211 -2.29 -2.65 -23.03
C LEU A 211 -2.02 -2.15 -24.45
N ARG A 212 -2.51 -0.95 -24.80
CA ARG A 212 -2.29 -0.34 -26.12
C ARG A 212 -0.87 0.19 -26.32
N THR A 213 -0.23 0.71 -25.28
CA THR A 213 1.10 1.34 -25.39
C THR A 213 2.25 0.42 -24.93
N GLY A 214 1.98 -0.62 -24.16
CA GLY A 214 3.00 -1.33 -23.39
C GLY A 214 3.66 -0.44 -22.34
N LEU A 215 4.71 -0.95 -21.73
CA LEU A 215 5.55 -0.23 -20.73
C LEU A 215 7.00 -0.23 -21.20
N ASP A 216 7.40 0.76 -21.99
CA ASP A 216 8.75 0.83 -22.57
C ASP A 216 9.85 0.75 -21.53
N GLY A 217 10.86 -0.05 -21.83
CA GLY A 217 11.94 -0.36 -20.90
C GLY A 217 11.63 -1.49 -19.92
N THR A 218 10.51 -2.19 -20.11
CA THR A 218 10.14 -3.38 -19.35
C THR A 218 9.68 -4.50 -20.26
N PRO A 219 9.59 -5.76 -19.79
CA PRO A 219 9.05 -6.87 -20.58
C PRO A 219 7.56 -6.79 -20.90
N MET A 220 6.79 -5.83 -20.34
CA MET A 220 5.37 -5.69 -20.63
C MET A 220 5.14 -5.11 -22.03
N PRO A 221 4.70 -5.93 -23.03
CA PRO A 221 4.60 -5.50 -24.43
C PRO A 221 3.38 -4.63 -24.67
N THR A 222 3.34 -4.00 -25.85
CA THR A 222 2.12 -3.48 -26.45
C THR A 222 1.28 -4.62 -27.03
N PHE A 223 -0.06 -4.46 -26.98
CA PHE A 223 -1.00 -5.35 -27.65
C PHE A 223 -1.65 -4.69 -28.89
N SER A 224 -1.21 -3.49 -29.28
CA SER A 224 -1.69 -2.79 -30.49
C SER A 224 -1.47 -3.63 -31.75
N ASP A 225 -0.34 -4.33 -31.85
CA ASP A 225 -0.03 -5.18 -33.01
C ASP A 225 -1.03 -6.34 -33.19
N LEU A 226 -1.59 -6.86 -32.09
CA LEU A 226 -2.62 -7.90 -32.17
C LEU A 226 -3.94 -7.37 -32.73
N ILE A 227 -4.27 -6.10 -32.45
CA ILE A 227 -5.44 -5.42 -32.99
C ILE A 227 -5.21 -5.09 -34.46
N ASP A 228 -4.07 -4.49 -34.79
CA ASP A 228 -3.73 -4.06 -36.15
C ASP A 228 -3.64 -5.25 -37.13
N SER A 229 -3.19 -6.41 -36.65
CA SER A 229 -3.16 -7.67 -37.41
C SER A 229 -4.51 -8.41 -37.44
N GLY A 230 -5.52 -7.95 -36.70
CA GLY A 230 -6.83 -8.58 -36.61
C GLY A 230 -6.86 -9.90 -35.84
N ILE A 231 -5.85 -10.19 -35.03
CA ILE A 231 -5.82 -11.37 -34.13
C ILE A 231 -6.84 -11.22 -33.02
N ILE A 232 -6.96 -10.00 -32.45
CA ILE A 232 -8.02 -9.63 -31.50
C ILE A 232 -8.70 -8.36 -31.97
N THR A 233 -9.94 -8.14 -31.54
CA THR A 233 -10.66 -6.89 -31.76
C THR A 233 -10.45 -5.92 -30.60
N ASP A 234 -10.76 -4.65 -30.82
CA ASP A 234 -10.74 -3.65 -29.74
C ASP A 234 -11.74 -3.98 -28.61
N ASP A 235 -12.92 -4.51 -28.96
CA ASP A 235 -13.90 -4.98 -27.97
C ASP A 235 -13.38 -6.14 -27.12
N GLN A 236 -12.63 -7.05 -27.70
CA GLN A 236 -11.96 -8.14 -26.96
C GLN A 236 -10.86 -7.60 -26.04
N LEU A 237 -10.11 -6.58 -26.46
CA LEU A 237 -9.15 -5.93 -25.56
C LEU A 237 -9.88 -5.27 -24.36
N TRP A 238 -11.06 -4.68 -24.56
CA TRP A 238 -11.88 -4.17 -23.49
C TRP A 238 -12.37 -5.28 -22.55
N SER A 239 -12.72 -6.46 -23.07
CA SER A 239 -13.07 -7.62 -22.25
C SER A 239 -11.90 -8.04 -21.36
N LEU A 240 -10.66 -8.06 -21.88
CA LEU A 240 -9.46 -8.29 -21.09
C LEU A 240 -9.26 -7.23 -20.00
N VAL A 241 -9.47 -5.94 -20.33
CA VAL A 241 -9.40 -4.84 -19.37
C VAL A 241 -10.39 -5.04 -18.21
N HIS A 242 -11.63 -5.43 -18.52
CA HIS A 242 -12.64 -5.68 -17.51
C HIS A 242 -12.29 -6.88 -16.62
N TYR A 243 -11.73 -7.94 -17.20
CA TYR A 243 -11.23 -9.07 -16.41
C TYR A 243 -10.08 -8.65 -15.48
N VAL A 244 -9.05 -7.99 -16.00
CA VAL A 244 -7.92 -7.51 -15.17
C VAL A 244 -8.43 -6.59 -14.06
N ARG A 245 -9.37 -5.70 -14.37
CA ARG A 245 -9.95 -4.79 -13.35
C ARG A 245 -10.77 -5.55 -12.30
N SER A 246 -11.43 -6.63 -12.67
CA SER A 246 -12.24 -7.45 -11.76
C SER A 246 -11.42 -8.24 -10.74
N LEU A 247 -10.13 -8.45 -10.98
CA LEU A 247 -9.23 -9.10 -10.03
C LEU A 247 -8.97 -8.25 -8.77
N SER A 248 -9.25 -6.96 -8.82
CA SER A 248 -9.07 -6.02 -7.72
C SER A 248 -10.39 -5.56 -7.13
N PRO A 249 -10.44 -5.18 -5.84
CA PRO A 249 -11.57 -4.46 -5.28
C PRO A 249 -11.93 -3.19 -6.07
N GLU A 250 -13.19 -2.79 -6.03
CA GLU A 250 -13.64 -1.58 -6.73
C GLU A 250 -12.93 -0.30 -6.27
N ARG A 251 -12.55 -0.26 -5.00
CA ARG A 251 -11.86 0.88 -4.38
C ARG A 251 -10.59 0.41 -3.68
N ALA A 252 -9.62 1.30 -3.60
CA ALA A 252 -8.45 1.09 -2.74
C ALA A 252 -8.91 0.83 -1.30
N PRO A 253 -8.29 -0.11 -0.60
CA PRO A 253 -8.68 -0.41 0.78
C PRO A 253 -8.40 0.76 1.71
N GLU A 254 -9.32 1.00 2.62
CA GLU A 254 -9.11 1.93 3.74
C GLU A 254 -8.31 1.28 4.86
N VAL A 255 -7.34 2.00 5.41
CA VAL A 255 -6.64 1.59 6.62
C VAL A 255 -7.49 2.00 7.83
N ARG A 256 -8.04 1.03 8.54
CA ARG A 256 -8.81 1.24 9.76
C ARG A 256 -8.05 0.72 10.97
N GLU A 257 -8.00 1.51 12.03
CA GLU A 257 -7.25 1.16 13.24
C GLU A 257 -7.89 0.01 14.04
N VAL A 258 -9.19 -0.24 13.85
CA VAL A 258 -9.94 -1.26 14.58
C VAL A 258 -10.33 -2.39 13.65
N ILE A 259 -9.86 -3.59 13.97
CA ILE A 259 -10.26 -4.87 13.37
C ILE A 259 -11.42 -5.40 14.19
N THR A 260 -12.59 -5.51 13.59
CA THR A 260 -13.77 -6.05 14.26
C THR A 260 -13.88 -7.54 14.00
N ALA A 261 -13.84 -8.35 15.04
CA ALA A 261 -14.22 -9.75 14.95
C ALA A 261 -15.75 -9.84 15.01
N SER A 262 -16.36 -10.27 13.92
CA SER A 262 -17.81 -10.37 13.82
C SER A 262 -18.34 -11.52 14.68
N LEU A 263 -19.48 -11.28 15.32
CA LEU A 263 -20.11 -12.28 16.21
C LEU A 263 -20.84 -13.35 15.39
N GLN A 264 -20.35 -14.58 15.45
CA GLN A 264 -21.06 -15.74 14.92
C GLN A 264 -22.01 -16.30 15.98
N THR A 265 -23.31 -16.21 15.73
CA THR A 265 -24.36 -16.65 16.68
C THR A 265 -24.86 -18.06 16.40
N GLU A 266 -24.60 -18.61 15.22
CA GLU A 266 -25.04 -19.91 14.77
C GLU A 266 -23.89 -20.71 14.16
N GLY A 267 -23.82 -22.03 14.53
CA GLY A 267 -22.79 -22.92 14.03
C GLY A 267 -21.43 -22.74 14.68
N GLU A 268 -20.47 -23.55 14.32
CA GLU A 268 -19.08 -23.51 14.79
C GLU A 268 -18.26 -22.54 13.94
N LEU A 269 -17.23 -21.93 14.53
CA LEU A 269 -16.26 -21.12 13.79
C LEU A 269 -15.54 -21.93 12.70
N PRO A 270 -15.16 -21.32 11.56
CA PRO A 270 -14.42 -22.01 10.52
C PRO A 270 -13.15 -22.66 11.06
N THR A 271 -12.88 -23.90 10.62
CA THR A 271 -11.71 -24.69 11.05
C THR A 271 -10.65 -24.80 9.97
N ALA A 272 -10.93 -24.31 8.75
CA ALA A 272 -10.01 -24.31 7.63
C ALA A 272 -9.81 -22.89 7.08
N PRO A 273 -8.61 -22.56 6.56
CA PRO A 273 -8.34 -21.24 5.97
C PRO A 273 -9.14 -21.00 4.67
N ASP A 274 -9.51 -22.06 3.96
CA ASP A 274 -10.25 -21.99 2.68
C ASP A 274 -11.77 -22.23 2.83
N ASP A 275 -12.30 -22.13 4.04
CA ASP A 275 -13.74 -22.23 4.29
C ASP A 275 -14.46 -21.02 3.63
N GLU A 276 -15.47 -21.29 2.78
CA GLU A 276 -16.21 -20.27 2.02
C GLU A 276 -16.86 -19.20 2.90
N ARG A 277 -17.14 -19.50 4.16
CA ARG A 277 -17.69 -18.52 5.11
C ARG A 277 -16.78 -17.32 5.34
N TRP A 278 -15.47 -17.47 5.12
CA TRP A 278 -14.54 -16.36 5.21
C TRP A 278 -14.78 -15.28 4.15
N ASP A 279 -15.36 -15.62 3.01
CA ASP A 279 -15.60 -14.65 1.93
C ASP A 279 -16.70 -13.64 2.29
N GLU A 280 -17.60 -13.99 3.22
CA GLU A 280 -18.64 -13.11 3.76
C GLU A 280 -18.13 -12.21 4.92
N VAL A 281 -16.96 -12.51 5.49
CA VAL A 281 -16.37 -11.77 6.61
C VAL A 281 -15.61 -10.54 6.10
N GLU A 282 -15.87 -9.40 6.72
CA GLU A 282 -15.18 -8.16 6.39
C GLU A 282 -13.66 -8.30 6.52
N ALA A 283 -12.94 -7.92 5.48
CA ALA A 283 -11.49 -7.94 5.44
C ALA A 283 -10.90 -6.56 5.80
N PHE A 284 -9.95 -6.55 6.72
CA PHE A 284 -9.24 -5.35 7.15
C PHE A 284 -7.85 -5.31 6.53
N TYR A 285 -7.53 -4.21 5.86
CA TYR A 285 -6.25 -4.01 5.19
C TYR A 285 -5.21 -3.46 6.17
N ILE A 286 -4.09 -4.16 6.29
CA ILE A 286 -2.98 -3.82 7.19
C ILE A 286 -1.73 -3.55 6.35
N PRO A 287 -1.32 -2.30 6.14
CA PRO A 287 -0.07 -2.00 5.47
C PRO A 287 1.12 -2.43 6.34
N MET A 288 2.13 -3.00 5.67
CA MET A 288 3.37 -3.46 6.25
C MET A 288 4.55 -2.64 5.72
N ALA A 289 5.58 -2.50 6.54
CA ALA A 289 6.82 -1.82 6.17
C ALA A 289 8.02 -2.65 6.61
N GLY A 290 9.15 -2.46 5.94
CA GLY A 290 10.40 -3.09 6.37
C GLY A 290 10.81 -2.66 7.77
N GLN A 291 11.36 -3.55 8.54
CA GLN A 291 11.89 -3.27 9.87
C GLN A 291 13.18 -2.44 9.74
N ILE A 292 13.11 -1.13 9.95
CA ILE A 292 14.24 -0.19 9.80
C ILE A 292 14.73 0.41 11.12
N ILE A 293 14.31 -0.13 12.26
CA ILE A 293 14.57 0.45 13.59
C ILE A 293 15.74 -0.27 14.27
N GLN A 294 15.74 -1.60 14.25
CA GLN A 294 16.79 -2.41 14.84
C GLN A 294 17.72 -3.01 13.77
N LYS A 295 19.02 -3.03 14.03
CA LYS A 295 20.00 -3.67 13.13
C LYS A 295 19.99 -5.21 13.29
N PRO A 296 20.13 -5.96 12.19
CA PRO A 296 20.15 -5.49 10.82
C PRO A 296 18.75 -5.01 10.39
N ARG A 297 18.70 -3.85 9.73
CA ARG A 297 17.48 -3.27 9.19
C ARG A 297 17.12 -3.92 7.85
N TRP A 298 15.83 -3.94 7.54
CA TRP A 298 15.33 -4.47 6.28
C TRP A 298 14.53 -3.43 5.52
N PHE A 299 15.01 -3.06 4.32
CA PHE A 299 14.45 -1.94 3.55
C PHE A 299 13.52 -2.41 2.42
N SER A 300 13.55 -3.70 2.07
CA SER A 300 12.84 -4.25 0.92
C SER A 300 12.00 -5.48 1.29
N PRO A 301 11.00 -5.32 2.17
CA PRO A 301 10.13 -6.43 2.54
C PRO A 301 9.29 -6.83 1.33
N ARG A 302 9.08 -8.14 1.16
CA ARG A 302 8.20 -8.63 0.11
C ARG A 302 6.72 -8.52 0.52
N VAL A 303 6.43 -8.84 1.78
CA VAL A 303 5.08 -8.69 2.32
C VAL A 303 4.81 -7.23 2.65
N THR A 304 4.12 -6.52 1.77
CA THR A 304 3.83 -5.08 1.92
C THR A 304 2.45 -4.79 2.49
N SER A 305 1.61 -5.80 2.61
CA SER A 305 0.29 -5.70 3.28
C SER A 305 -0.26 -7.07 3.64
N LEU A 306 -1.13 -7.08 4.63
CA LEU A 306 -1.95 -8.22 5.02
C LEU A 306 -3.42 -7.87 4.90
N TRP A 307 -4.25 -8.90 4.71
CA TRP A 307 -5.68 -8.84 4.92
C TRP A 307 -6.03 -9.67 6.14
N VAL A 308 -6.79 -9.11 7.06
CA VAL A 308 -7.21 -9.77 8.30
C VAL A 308 -8.72 -9.87 8.34
N ARG A 309 -9.24 -11.08 8.52
CA ARG A 309 -10.65 -11.34 8.81
C ARG A 309 -10.76 -11.93 10.21
N ALA A 310 -11.77 -11.56 10.95
CA ALA A 310 -11.94 -12.01 12.31
C ALA A 310 -13.38 -12.39 12.60
N LEU A 311 -13.54 -13.54 13.23
CA LEU A 311 -14.81 -14.06 13.75
C LEU A 311 -14.64 -14.41 15.23
N HIS A 312 -15.69 -14.35 15.98
CA HIS A 312 -15.74 -14.94 17.32
C HIS A 312 -17.14 -15.47 17.63
N ASP A 313 -17.18 -16.39 18.57
CA ASP A 313 -18.40 -16.80 19.25
C ASP A 313 -18.35 -16.46 20.74
N ALA A 314 -19.09 -17.18 21.56
CA ALA A 314 -19.05 -16.94 23.01
C ALA A 314 -17.75 -17.38 23.69
N GLU A 315 -16.95 -18.24 23.09
CA GLU A 315 -15.87 -18.99 23.72
C GLU A 315 -14.53 -18.83 23.00
N GLU A 316 -14.53 -18.70 21.67
CA GLU A 316 -13.33 -18.65 20.83
C GLU A 316 -13.30 -17.43 19.92
N VAL A 317 -12.10 -17.06 19.48
CA VAL A 317 -11.82 -16.15 18.37
C VAL A 317 -11.07 -16.88 17.27
N ALA A 318 -11.43 -16.59 16.03
CA ALA A 318 -10.74 -17.04 14.83
C ALA A 318 -10.25 -15.84 14.02
N LEU A 319 -8.97 -15.81 13.71
CA LEU A 319 -8.35 -14.80 12.83
C LEU A 319 -7.83 -15.51 11.57
N LEU A 320 -8.31 -15.07 10.41
CA LEU A 320 -7.73 -15.45 9.12
C LEU A 320 -6.86 -14.29 8.63
N VAL A 321 -5.57 -14.55 8.45
CA VAL A 321 -4.63 -13.58 7.88
C VAL A 321 -4.18 -14.07 6.51
N SER A 322 -4.31 -13.23 5.48
CA SER A 322 -3.85 -13.56 4.14
C SER A 322 -2.96 -12.48 3.54
N TRP A 323 -2.04 -12.87 2.67
CA TRP A 323 -1.16 -11.96 1.92
C TRP A 323 -0.70 -12.56 0.61
N THR A 324 -0.35 -11.69 -0.34
CA THR A 324 0.28 -12.11 -1.59
C THR A 324 1.73 -12.49 -1.32
N ASP A 325 2.08 -13.69 -1.77
CA ASP A 325 3.41 -14.26 -1.71
C ASP A 325 3.62 -15.11 -2.98
N PRO A 326 4.55 -14.73 -3.86
CA PRO A 326 4.68 -15.36 -5.17
C PRO A 326 5.11 -16.83 -5.11
N SER A 327 5.70 -17.26 -4.00
CA SER A 327 6.16 -18.63 -3.80
C SER A 327 5.82 -19.13 -2.40
N ARG A 328 5.84 -20.42 -2.24
CA ARG A 328 5.91 -21.06 -0.93
C ARG A 328 7.36 -21.39 -0.64
N SER A 329 7.96 -20.69 0.30
CA SER A 329 9.38 -20.86 0.63
C SER A 329 9.68 -22.24 1.24
N PRO A 330 10.77 -22.92 0.81
CA PRO A 330 11.76 -22.45 -0.15
C PRO A 330 11.43 -22.80 -1.63
N ASP A 331 11.48 -21.83 -2.55
CA ASP A 331 11.55 -22.03 -4.00
C ASP A 331 12.88 -21.45 -4.50
N PRO A 332 13.81 -22.28 -5.01
CA PRO A 332 15.14 -21.80 -5.42
C PRO A 332 15.12 -20.73 -6.52
N ARG A 333 14.11 -20.72 -7.41
CA ARG A 333 14.00 -19.72 -8.50
C ARG A 333 13.67 -18.34 -7.94
N TRP A 334 12.74 -18.28 -7.01
CA TRP A 334 12.36 -17.04 -6.34
C TRP A 334 13.44 -16.54 -5.39
N ALA A 335 14.12 -17.45 -4.70
CA ALA A 335 15.28 -17.13 -3.86
C ALA A 335 16.43 -16.53 -4.68
N GLU A 336 16.73 -17.08 -5.86
CA GLU A 336 17.74 -16.54 -6.77
C GLU A 336 17.35 -15.15 -7.29
N PHE A 337 16.11 -14.98 -7.74
CA PHE A 337 15.57 -13.71 -8.20
C PHE A 337 15.62 -12.65 -7.10
N ALA A 338 15.13 -12.97 -5.91
CA ALA A 338 15.15 -12.04 -4.78
C ALA A 338 16.57 -11.70 -4.34
N GLN A 339 17.53 -12.64 -4.43
CA GLN A 339 18.94 -12.36 -4.20
C GLN A 339 19.48 -11.31 -5.18
N GLN A 340 19.10 -11.39 -6.45
CA GLN A 340 19.46 -10.37 -7.46
C GLN A 340 18.83 -9.02 -7.11
N VAL A 341 17.55 -8.98 -6.74
CA VAL A 341 16.87 -7.76 -6.27
C VAL A 341 17.63 -7.13 -5.11
N VAL A 342 17.89 -7.89 -4.04
CA VAL A 342 18.59 -7.39 -2.85
C VAL A 342 20.04 -7.01 -3.16
N ALA A 343 20.71 -7.70 -4.11
CA ALA A 343 22.06 -7.36 -4.51
C ALA A 343 22.15 -5.96 -5.14
N THR A 344 21.08 -5.49 -5.80
CA THR A 344 21.02 -4.16 -6.41
C THR A 344 20.66 -3.04 -5.44
N MET A 345 20.18 -3.35 -4.24
CA MET A 345 19.67 -2.38 -3.26
C MET A 345 20.75 -1.93 -2.27
N GLU A 346 20.73 -0.64 -1.91
CA GLU A 346 21.53 -0.02 -0.88
C GLU A 346 20.67 0.95 -0.05
N PRO A 347 21.01 1.27 1.20
CA PRO A 347 22.12 0.76 1.98
C PRO A 347 21.86 -0.65 2.53
N LYS A 348 22.94 -1.38 2.78
CA LYS A 348 22.90 -2.64 3.53
C LYS A 348 23.54 -2.44 4.90
N ASP A 349 22.91 -2.92 5.94
CA ASP A 349 23.50 -2.89 7.27
C ASP A 349 24.62 -3.93 7.38
N GLU A 350 25.64 -3.58 8.14
CA GLU A 350 26.64 -4.55 8.59
C GLU A 350 25.94 -5.65 9.41
N GLY A 351 26.15 -6.90 9.02
CA GLY A 351 25.46 -8.05 9.61
C GLY A 351 24.11 -8.40 8.99
N SER A 352 23.65 -7.68 7.94
CA SER A 352 22.57 -8.17 7.08
C SER A 352 23.02 -9.45 6.40
N THR A 353 22.27 -10.52 6.61
CA THR A 353 22.53 -11.82 5.98
C THR A 353 21.38 -12.13 5.05
N TRP A 354 21.73 -12.54 3.85
CA TRP A 354 20.80 -13.24 3.00
C TRP A 354 20.67 -14.68 3.53
N ALA A 355 19.47 -15.08 3.93
CA ALA A 355 19.20 -16.41 4.48
C ALA A 355 18.18 -17.16 3.60
N PRO A 356 18.57 -17.55 2.37
CA PRO A 356 17.65 -18.27 1.50
C PRO A 356 17.26 -19.61 2.10
N GLY A 357 16.01 -20.01 1.86
CA GLY A 357 15.50 -21.30 2.33
C GLY A 357 14.96 -21.29 3.76
N ALA A 358 14.84 -20.12 4.39
CA ALA A 358 14.01 -19.98 5.56
C ALA A 358 12.54 -20.25 5.18
N PRO A 359 11.69 -20.82 6.06
CA PRO A 359 10.26 -20.94 5.83
C PRO A 359 9.58 -19.57 5.93
N ASP A 360 8.46 -19.40 5.22
CA ASP A 360 7.56 -18.28 5.43
C ASP A 360 7.03 -18.29 6.86
N ARG A 361 6.86 -17.09 7.44
CA ARG A 361 6.50 -16.95 8.85
C ARG A 361 5.56 -15.76 9.05
N LEU A 362 4.64 -15.92 9.98
CA LEU A 362 3.71 -14.87 10.41
C LEU A 362 3.67 -14.83 11.94
N VAL A 363 3.77 -13.64 12.51
CA VAL A 363 3.57 -13.40 13.94
C VAL A 363 2.41 -12.43 14.13
N VAL A 364 1.45 -12.84 14.95
CA VAL A 364 0.42 -11.95 15.50
C VAL A 364 0.82 -11.62 16.93
N GLN A 365 1.00 -10.34 17.21
CA GLN A 365 1.50 -9.84 18.48
C GLN A 365 0.42 -9.13 19.27
N PHE A 366 0.38 -9.41 20.56
CA PHE A 366 -0.48 -8.76 21.55
C PHE A 366 0.36 -8.30 22.76
N PRO A 367 -0.14 -7.39 23.62
CA PRO A 367 0.44 -7.23 24.95
C PRO A 367 0.17 -8.50 25.78
N GLN A 368 1.17 -8.97 26.55
CA GLN A 368 0.95 -10.10 27.47
C GLN A 368 -0.09 -9.76 28.54
N THR A 369 -0.13 -8.50 28.97
CA THR A 369 -1.10 -8.02 29.95
C THR A 369 -1.76 -6.75 29.44
N LEU A 370 -3.08 -6.68 29.49
CA LEU A 370 -3.82 -5.47 29.10
C LEU A 370 -3.65 -4.38 30.16
N SER A 371 -3.15 -3.23 29.75
CA SER A 371 -3.02 -2.05 30.59
C SER A 371 -4.34 -1.25 30.55
N THR A 372 -4.69 -0.62 31.67
CA THR A 372 -5.85 0.28 31.75
C THR A 372 -5.58 1.66 31.13
N GLY A 373 -4.35 1.93 30.68
CA GLY A 373 -3.92 3.19 30.07
C GLY A 373 -3.57 3.06 28.59
N LEU A 374 -2.95 4.12 28.06
CA LEU A 374 -2.47 4.16 26.67
C LEU A 374 -1.13 3.43 26.46
N GLU A 375 -0.54 2.90 27.54
CA GLU A 375 0.74 2.20 27.49
C GLU A 375 0.60 0.86 26.77
N ARG A 376 1.49 0.60 25.82
CA ARG A 376 1.57 -0.64 25.06
C ARG A 376 3.00 -1.18 25.09
N PRO A 377 3.20 -2.48 24.90
CA PRO A 377 4.52 -3.02 24.62
C PRO A 377 5.14 -2.34 23.40
N TYR A 378 6.44 -2.44 23.27
CA TYR A 378 7.11 -2.03 22.05
C TYR A 378 6.61 -2.93 20.89
N PHE A 379 6.28 -2.33 19.75
CA PHE A 379 5.64 -3.06 18.64
C PHE A 379 6.56 -4.09 17.96
N LEU A 380 7.86 -4.08 18.25
CA LEU A 380 8.81 -5.13 17.90
C LEU A 380 8.95 -6.12 19.06
N GLN A 381 7.91 -6.90 19.33
CA GLN A 381 7.81 -7.98 20.30
C GLN A 381 8.10 -7.57 21.76
N GLY A 382 7.68 -6.38 22.13
CA GLY A 382 7.73 -5.91 23.51
C GLY A 382 9.10 -5.51 24.03
N ASP A 383 9.20 -5.41 25.33
CA ASP A 383 10.42 -5.13 26.10
C ASP A 383 10.35 -5.82 27.47
N ALA A 384 11.46 -5.75 28.26
CA ALA A 384 11.54 -6.42 29.56
C ALA A 384 10.50 -5.93 30.60
N ARG A 385 9.94 -4.73 30.46
CA ARG A 385 8.91 -4.19 31.35
C ARG A 385 7.50 -4.51 30.89
N ARG A 386 7.32 -4.62 29.58
CA ARG A 386 6.05 -4.88 28.90
C ARG A 386 6.25 -5.98 27.87
N PRO A 387 6.23 -7.24 28.29
CA PRO A 387 6.34 -8.37 27.39
C PRO A 387 5.20 -8.41 26.37
N ALA A 388 5.49 -8.97 25.22
CA ALA A 388 4.50 -9.27 24.20
C ALA A 388 4.14 -10.76 24.25
N TYR A 389 2.86 -11.04 24.02
CA TYR A 389 2.32 -12.36 23.78
C TYR A 389 2.17 -12.56 22.28
N LEU A 390 2.69 -13.66 21.75
CA LEU A 390 2.82 -13.89 20.32
C LEU A 390 2.12 -15.17 19.90
N TRP A 391 1.40 -15.12 18.80
CA TRP A 391 0.99 -16.27 17.99
C TRP A 391 1.97 -16.35 16.82
N ASN A 392 2.84 -17.31 16.84
CA ASN A 392 3.90 -17.46 15.85
C ASN A 392 3.64 -18.68 14.99
N TRP A 393 3.29 -18.44 13.72
CA TRP A 393 3.12 -19.48 12.72
C TRP A 393 4.34 -19.57 11.81
N THR A 394 4.68 -20.78 11.37
CA THR A 394 5.70 -21.04 10.34
C THR A 394 5.16 -22.04 9.33
N ALA A 395 5.49 -21.85 8.05
CA ALA A 395 5.14 -22.76 6.97
C ALA A 395 5.84 -24.13 7.11
N GLU A 396 6.95 -24.20 7.83
CA GLU A 396 7.62 -25.46 8.18
C GLU A 396 6.76 -26.24 9.17
N GLY A 397 6.18 -27.33 8.68
CA GLY A 397 5.32 -28.21 9.49
C GLY A 397 3.93 -27.64 9.75
N ASP A 398 3.55 -26.52 9.14
CA ASP A 398 2.25 -25.84 9.34
C ASP A 398 1.88 -25.70 10.82
N ARG A 399 2.78 -25.09 11.58
CA ARG A 399 2.68 -25.05 13.04
C ARG A 399 2.57 -23.61 13.53
N ALA A 400 1.59 -23.37 14.40
CA ALA A 400 1.52 -22.16 15.21
C ALA A 400 1.84 -22.48 16.69
N VAL A 401 2.55 -21.59 17.35
CA VAL A 401 2.90 -21.71 18.76
C VAL A 401 2.66 -20.40 19.50
N GLU A 402 2.24 -20.52 20.75
CA GLU A 402 2.11 -19.42 21.68
C GLU A 402 3.46 -19.16 22.36
N MET A 403 3.89 -17.88 22.32
CA MET A 403 5.20 -17.47 22.82
C MET A 403 5.09 -16.20 23.66
N VAL A 404 6.05 -15.96 24.52
CA VAL A 404 6.26 -14.69 25.21
C VAL A 404 7.60 -14.10 24.82
N ALA A 405 7.63 -12.81 24.47
CA ALA A 405 8.83 -12.11 24.06
C ALA A 405 9.05 -10.83 24.89
N GLN A 406 10.33 -10.49 25.11
CA GLN A 406 10.77 -9.26 25.79
C GLN A 406 11.70 -8.42 24.90
N GLY A 407 11.47 -8.46 23.61
CA GLY A 407 12.23 -7.80 22.56
C GLY A 407 12.15 -8.59 21.25
N PHE A 408 12.55 -7.96 20.16
CA PHE A 408 12.44 -8.55 18.84
C PHE A 408 13.32 -9.80 18.72
N GLU A 409 12.73 -10.91 18.30
CA GLU A 409 13.37 -12.23 18.17
C GLU A 409 13.91 -12.81 19.49
N THR A 410 13.30 -12.45 20.60
CA THR A 410 13.60 -13.06 21.92
C THR A 410 12.50 -13.98 22.41
N GLY A 411 11.53 -14.30 21.54
CA GLY A 411 10.37 -15.12 21.88
C GLY A 411 10.77 -16.48 22.43
N GLN A 412 10.11 -16.89 23.51
CA GLN A 412 10.23 -18.21 24.12
C GLN A 412 8.88 -18.92 24.03
N GLU A 413 8.88 -20.14 23.50
CA GLU A 413 7.67 -20.97 23.44
C GLU A 413 7.15 -21.21 24.85
N GLN A 414 5.84 -21.12 25.00
CA GLN A 414 5.17 -21.52 26.23
C GLN A 414 5.28 -23.04 26.43
N PRO A 415 5.17 -23.53 27.67
CA PRO A 415 5.13 -24.97 27.94
C PRO A 415 4.03 -25.66 27.11
N GLN A 416 4.29 -26.89 26.67
CA GLN A 416 3.35 -27.64 25.81
C GLN A 416 1.95 -27.77 26.41
N ALA A 417 1.82 -27.79 27.74
CA ALA A 417 0.53 -27.84 28.42
C ALA A 417 -0.32 -26.56 28.24
N ASN A 418 0.33 -25.46 27.87
CA ASN A 418 -0.28 -24.14 27.68
C ASN A 418 -0.46 -23.79 26.19
N GLN A 419 -0.04 -24.66 25.27
CA GLN A 419 -0.26 -24.51 23.83
C GLN A 419 -1.68 -24.93 23.49
N GLN A 420 -2.59 -23.98 23.30
CA GLN A 420 -4.02 -24.23 23.06
C GLN A 420 -4.52 -23.66 21.75
N MET A 421 -3.63 -23.26 20.88
CA MET A 421 -3.97 -22.67 19.61
C MET A 421 -4.28 -23.74 18.56
N GLY A 422 -5.45 -23.62 17.91
CA GLY A 422 -5.75 -24.28 16.65
C GLY A 422 -5.19 -23.45 15.48
N THR A 423 -4.61 -24.11 14.50
CA THR A 423 -4.10 -23.47 13.28
C THR A 423 -4.39 -24.31 12.05
N GLY A 424 -4.36 -23.65 10.90
CA GLY A 424 -4.34 -24.25 9.58
C GLY A 424 -3.84 -23.23 8.58
N SER A 425 -3.15 -23.67 7.53
CA SER A 425 -2.73 -22.77 6.48
C SER A 425 -2.92 -23.37 5.11
N SER A 426 -3.03 -22.50 4.11
CA SER A 426 -3.00 -22.85 2.70
C SER A 426 -2.20 -21.82 1.93
N TRP A 427 -1.46 -22.29 0.93
CA TRP A 427 -0.86 -21.45 -0.07
C TRP A 427 -1.41 -21.87 -1.43
N ASN A 428 -2.04 -20.95 -2.14
CA ASN A 428 -2.62 -21.21 -3.43
C ASN A 428 -2.42 -20.01 -4.37
N GLU A 429 -1.86 -20.28 -5.54
CA GLU A 429 -1.69 -19.30 -6.63
C GLU A 429 -1.16 -17.93 -6.17
N GLY A 430 -0.14 -17.94 -5.30
CA GLY A 430 0.52 -16.72 -4.86
C GLY A 430 -0.15 -16.03 -3.67
N GLU A 431 -0.96 -16.74 -2.89
CA GLU A 431 -1.56 -16.23 -1.66
C GLU A 431 -1.38 -17.21 -0.51
N TRP A 432 -0.85 -16.73 0.60
CA TRP A 432 -0.98 -17.40 1.88
C TRP A 432 -2.28 -17.05 2.57
N ARG A 433 -2.90 -18.04 3.20
CA ARG A 433 -4.02 -17.91 4.12
C ARG A 433 -3.69 -18.69 5.38
N VAL A 434 -3.57 -18.00 6.51
CA VAL A 434 -3.21 -18.59 7.81
C VAL A 434 -4.31 -18.32 8.81
N LEU A 435 -4.86 -19.41 9.35
CA LEU A 435 -5.92 -19.39 10.36
C LEU A 435 -5.33 -19.60 11.74
N PHE A 436 -5.70 -18.74 12.67
CA PHE A 436 -5.47 -18.91 14.10
C PHE A 436 -6.81 -19.02 14.81
N ARG A 437 -6.95 -20.03 15.67
CA ARG A 437 -8.12 -20.18 16.54
C ARG A 437 -7.68 -20.35 17.97
N ARG A 438 -8.32 -19.66 18.89
CA ARG A 438 -7.99 -19.74 20.31
C ARG A 438 -9.18 -19.37 21.18
N ALA A 439 -9.31 -20.05 22.32
CA ALA A 439 -10.26 -19.68 23.35
C ALA A 439 -10.05 -18.24 23.83
N LEU A 440 -11.12 -17.50 24.06
CA LEU A 440 -11.08 -16.14 24.62
C LEU A 440 -10.48 -16.14 26.02
N SER A 441 -10.69 -17.20 26.77
CA SER A 441 -10.14 -17.40 28.12
C SER A 441 -9.47 -18.76 28.22
N THR A 442 -8.26 -18.79 28.75
CA THR A 442 -7.47 -20.02 28.98
C THR A 442 -7.23 -20.24 30.47
N PRO A 443 -6.85 -21.47 30.88
CA PRO A 443 -6.51 -21.76 32.26
C PRO A 443 -5.26 -21.02 32.76
N ASP A 444 -4.30 -20.70 31.88
CA ASP A 444 -3.09 -19.94 32.25
C ASP A 444 -3.35 -18.42 32.18
N SER A 445 -3.89 -17.87 33.25
CA SER A 445 -4.15 -16.44 33.35
C SER A 445 -2.91 -15.57 33.51
N THR A 446 -1.73 -16.16 33.66
CA THR A 446 -0.45 -15.45 33.87
C THR A 446 0.46 -15.46 32.64
N GLY A 447 0.50 -16.56 31.90
CA GLY A 447 1.26 -16.72 30.67
C GLY A 447 0.50 -16.22 29.46
N ASP A 448 -0.81 -16.43 29.44
CA ASP A 448 -1.67 -16.16 28.30
C ASP A 448 -2.43 -14.85 28.44
N LEU A 449 -2.55 -14.15 27.32
CA LEU A 449 -3.49 -13.04 27.22
C LEU A 449 -4.93 -13.57 27.29
N GLN A 450 -5.72 -13.05 28.21
CA GLN A 450 -7.15 -13.24 28.24
C GLN A 450 -7.82 -12.19 27.36
N LEU A 451 -8.67 -12.57 26.43
CA LEU A 451 -9.33 -11.70 25.45
C LEU A 451 -10.70 -11.26 25.98
N PRO A 452 -10.81 -10.03 26.55
CA PRO A 452 -12.06 -9.53 27.08
C PRO A 452 -13.01 -9.14 25.95
N ARG A 453 -14.33 -9.36 26.13
CA ARG A 453 -15.33 -8.96 25.14
C ARG A 453 -15.64 -7.47 25.14
N SER A 454 -15.46 -6.79 26.25
CA SER A 454 -15.92 -5.42 26.46
C SER A 454 -14.86 -4.35 26.18
N THR A 455 -13.64 -4.73 25.81
CA THR A 455 -12.54 -3.80 25.53
C THR A 455 -11.78 -4.22 24.30
N THR A 456 -11.23 -3.23 23.59
CA THR A 456 -10.36 -3.49 22.45
C THR A 456 -8.99 -3.99 22.92
N VAL A 457 -8.40 -4.91 22.17
CA VAL A 457 -7.11 -5.51 22.46
C VAL A 457 -6.10 -5.03 21.41
N PRO A 458 -4.97 -4.41 21.81
CA PRO A 458 -3.93 -4.04 20.87
C PRO A 458 -3.38 -5.28 20.14
N ILE A 459 -3.23 -5.17 18.82
CA ILE A 459 -2.74 -6.23 17.93
C ILE A 459 -1.76 -5.65 16.92
N ALA A 460 -0.67 -6.36 16.63
CA ALA A 460 0.30 -5.99 15.59
C ALA A 460 0.77 -7.24 14.86
N PHE A 461 1.37 -7.06 13.69
CA PHE A 461 1.73 -8.16 12.80
C PHE A 461 3.19 -8.03 12.37
N GLN A 462 3.85 -9.19 12.20
CA GLN A 462 5.15 -9.30 11.55
C GLN A 462 5.10 -10.47 10.57
N ALA A 463 5.72 -10.32 9.40
CA ALA A 463 5.74 -11.33 8.35
C ALA A 463 7.15 -11.47 7.76
N TRP A 464 7.48 -12.66 7.31
CA TRP A 464 8.74 -13.00 6.65
C TRP A 464 8.45 -13.84 5.42
N ASP A 465 9.02 -13.43 4.29
CA ASP A 465 9.11 -14.22 3.07
C ASP A 465 10.51 -14.85 3.02
N GLY A 466 10.56 -16.18 3.16
CA GLY A 466 11.83 -16.91 3.22
C GLY A 466 12.63 -16.83 1.93
N ASP A 467 11.99 -16.80 0.77
CA ASP A 467 12.65 -16.66 -0.53
C ASP A 467 13.20 -15.25 -0.74
N ASN A 468 12.59 -14.22 -0.13
CA ASN A 468 13.15 -12.87 -0.08
C ASN A 468 14.34 -12.76 0.92
N GLY A 469 14.80 -13.88 1.48
CA GLY A 469 15.90 -13.94 2.42
C GLY A 469 15.58 -13.34 3.79
N GLU A 470 14.31 -13.21 4.11
CA GLU A 470 13.84 -12.63 5.35
C GLU A 470 13.92 -13.64 6.49
N ALA A 471 14.70 -13.29 7.52
CA ALA A 471 14.84 -14.08 8.73
C ALA A 471 15.22 -13.20 9.92
N GLY A 472 14.92 -13.64 11.13
CA GLY A 472 15.26 -12.92 12.35
C GLY A 472 14.72 -11.48 12.32
N LYS A 473 15.61 -10.48 12.44
CA LYS A 473 15.22 -9.06 12.45
C LYS A 473 14.89 -8.49 11.06
N GLN A 474 15.16 -9.19 9.99
CA GLN A 474 14.84 -8.80 8.63
C GLN A 474 13.42 -9.24 8.32
N ALA A 475 12.45 -8.37 8.58
CA ALA A 475 11.02 -8.66 8.55
C ALA A 475 10.20 -7.49 8.01
N ALA A 476 9.01 -7.80 7.53
CA ALA A 476 7.92 -6.84 7.39
C ALA A 476 7.20 -6.67 8.74
N VAL A 477 6.86 -5.44 9.11
CA VAL A 477 6.21 -5.13 10.39
C VAL A 477 5.07 -4.14 10.22
N SER A 478 4.02 -4.29 11.02
CA SER A 478 2.93 -3.31 11.13
C SER A 478 3.15 -2.36 12.31
N THR A 479 2.37 -1.30 12.38
CA THR A 479 2.11 -0.57 13.63
C THR A 479 1.08 -1.32 14.48
N TRP A 480 0.68 -0.74 15.62
CA TRP A 480 -0.40 -1.24 16.44
C TRP A 480 -1.76 -0.92 15.83
N TYR A 481 -2.63 -1.93 15.84
CA TYR A 481 -4.07 -1.89 15.59
C TYR A 481 -4.82 -2.31 16.86
N PHE A 482 -6.15 -2.42 16.77
CA PHE A 482 -6.99 -2.89 17.87
C PHE A 482 -7.94 -3.97 17.37
N LEU A 483 -7.96 -5.09 18.05
CA LEU A 483 -8.98 -6.13 17.88
C LEU A 483 -10.17 -5.81 18.80
N ALA A 484 -11.35 -5.68 18.23
CA ALA A 484 -12.61 -5.49 18.94
C ALA A 484 -13.52 -6.71 18.68
N LEU A 485 -14.08 -7.28 19.72
CA LEU A 485 -15.09 -8.35 19.58
C LEU A 485 -16.46 -7.68 19.48
N GLU A 486 -17.22 -8.00 18.43
CA GLU A 486 -18.56 -7.47 18.23
C GLU A 486 -19.50 -7.99 19.33
N GLU A 487 -20.19 -7.11 20.01
CA GLU A 487 -21.20 -7.49 21.00
C GLU A 487 -22.58 -7.60 20.35
N ALA A 488 -23.35 -8.60 20.76
CA ALA A 488 -24.73 -8.71 20.32
C ALA A 488 -25.50 -7.44 20.71
N THR A 489 -26.11 -6.79 19.73
CA THR A 489 -26.90 -5.59 19.96
C THR A 489 -28.10 -5.94 20.86
N PRO A 490 -28.17 -5.46 22.11
CA PRO A 490 -29.27 -5.81 22.99
C PRO A 490 -30.59 -5.26 22.43
N VAL A 491 -31.62 -6.10 22.36
CA VAL A 491 -32.95 -5.74 21.84
C VAL A 491 -33.52 -4.48 22.55
N THR A 492 -33.08 -4.22 23.76
CA THR A 492 -33.46 -3.04 24.53
C THR A 492 -33.12 -1.70 23.89
N ILE A 493 -32.10 -1.64 23.01
CA ILE A 493 -31.75 -0.43 22.24
C ILE A 493 -32.93 0.03 21.35
N TYR A 494 -33.72 -0.91 20.84
CA TYR A 494 -34.87 -0.59 19.98
C TYR A 494 -36.13 -0.24 20.78
N ILE A 495 -36.21 -0.60 22.06
CA ILE A 495 -37.38 -0.34 22.89
C ILE A 495 -37.61 1.17 23.11
N ALA A 496 -36.56 1.91 23.45
CA ALA A 496 -36.68 3.34 23.74
C ALA A 496 -37.11 4.17 22.50
N PRO A 497 -36.54 4.02 21.31
CA PRO A 497 -37.00 4.71 20.09
C PRO A 497 -38.45 4.33 19.71
N ILE A 498 -38.81 3.04 19.80
CA ILE A 498 -40.16 2.59 19.48
C ILE A 498 -41.18 3.17 20.50
N ALA A 499 -40.86 3.13 21.79
CA ALA A 499 -41.71 3.70 22.83
C ALA A 499 -41.85 5.22 22.64
N ALA A 500 -40.76 5.92 22.34
CA ALA A 500 -40.80 7.36 22.07
C ALA A 500 -41.64 7.69 20.84
N PHE A 501 -41.53 6.92 19.77
CA PHE A 501 -42.35 7.08 18.57
C PHE A 501 -43.84 6.87 18.89
N LEU A 502 -44.18 5.79 19.59
CA LEU A 502 -45.57 5.49 19.96
C LEU A 502 -46.16 6.57 20.86
N LEU A 503 -45.38 7.04 21.84
CA LEU A 503 -45.82 8.12 22.75
C LEU A 503 -46.05 9.44 21.99
N THR A 504 -45.14 9.78 21.07
CA THR A 504 -45.26 11.01 20.27
C THR A 504 -46.45 10.92 19.31
N ALA A 505 -46.69 9.76 18.70
CA ALA A 505 -47.85 9.53 17.85
C ALA A 505 -49.17 9.63 18.64
N LEU A 506 -49.20 9.05 19.84
CA LEU A 506 -50.35 9.13 20.74
C LEU A 506 -50.65 10.59 21.15
N LEU A 507 -49.62 11.32 21.56
CA LEU A 507 -49.76 12.75 21.92
C LEU A 507 -50.23 13.57 20.71
N GLY A 508 -49.68 13.31 19.53
CA GLY A 508 -50.12 13.94 18.28
C GLY A 508 -51.60 13.68 17.98
N MET A 509 -52.05 12.42 18.11
CA MET A 509 -53.46 12.07 17.94
C MET A 509 -54.38 12.79 18.97
N VAL A 510 -53.95 12.88 20.21
CA VAL A 510 -54.70 13.61 21.25
C VAL A 510 -54.79 15.10 20.92
N VAL A 511 -53.69 15.72 20.48
CA VAL A 511 -53.68 17.13 20.08
C VAL A 511 -54.61 17.39 18.89
N VAL A 512 -54.50 16.55 17.86
CA VAL A 512 -55.37 16.65 16.67
C VAL A 512 -56.84 16.44 17.02
N SER A 513 -57.17 15.42 17.81
CA SER A 513 -58.55 15.14 18.22
C SER A 513 -59.15 16.30 19.03
N ARG A 514 -58.36 16.88 19.96
CA ARG A 514 -58.77 18.07 20.73
C ARG A 514 -58.93 19.31 19.86
N ALA A 515 -58.06 19.53 18.87
CA ALA A 515 -58.20 20.61 17.94
C ALA A 515 -59.48 20.49 17.11
N GLN A 516 -59.76 19.30 16.55
CA GLN A 516 -60.97 19.00 15.82
C GLN A 516 -62.24 19.13 16.66
N GLN A 517 -62.18 18.75 17.95
CA GLN A 517 -63.32 18.93 18.85
C GLN A 517 -63.60 20.41 19.10
N ARG A 518 -62.60 21.24 19.35
CA ARG A 518 -62.72 22.70 19.50
C ARG A 518 -63.29 23.37 18.24
N GLU A 519 -62.86 22.95 17.03
CA GLU A 519 -63.40 23.45 15.80
C GLU A 519 -64.88 23.11 15.63
N ARG A 520 -65.28 21.88 15.96
CA ARG A 520 -66.69 21.45 15.96
C ARG A 520 -67.54 22.24 16.96
N GLU A 521 -67.02 22.45 18.17
CA GLU A 521 -67.70 23.29 19.20
C GLU A 521 -67.83 24.76 18.74
N ALA A 522 -66.80 25.33 18.13
CA ALA A 522 -66.83 26.68 17.59
C ALA A 522 -67.79 26.83 16.39
N ALA A 523 -67.92 25.78 15.55
CA ALA A 523 -68.86 25.75 14.42
C ALA A 523 -70.34 25.57 14.89
N ALA A 524 -70.57 24.98 16.04
CA ALA A 524 -71.90 24.75 16.61
C ALA A 524 -72.41 25.94 17.50
N ALA A 525 -71.56 26.92 17.83
CA ALA A 525 -71.96 28.08 18.62
C ALA A 525 -72.93 28.97 17.81
N PRO A 526 -74.09 29.37 18.37
CA PRO A 526 -75.05 30.23 17.69
C PRO A 526 -74.43 31.58 17.36
N LYS A 527 -74.49 31.99 16.09
CA LYS A 527 -74.10 33.34 15.67
C LYS A 527 -75.04 34.34 16.33
N SER A 528 -74.53 35.07 17.29
CA SER A 528 -75.22 36.18 17.95
C SER A 528 -75.31 37.39 17.02
#